data_68e7fc07e9f7fdbecefc5bde418a7861
#
_entry.id   68e7fc07e9f7fdbecefc5bde418a7861
#
_cell.length_a   1.000
_cell.length_b   1.000
_cell.length_c   1.000
_cell.angle_alpha   90.00
_cell.angle_beta   90.00
_cell.angle_gamma   90.00
#
_symmetry.space_group_name_H-M   'P 1'
#
loop_
_entity.id
_entity.type
_entity.pdbx_description
1 polymer ?
#
loop_
_entity_poly.entity_id
_entity_poly.type
_entity_poly.pdbx_seq_one_letter_code
_entity_poly.pdbx_strand_id
1 'polypeptide(L)' 'TGGTGDDQGLNESFQNAFKDYFTGNVDEDTAKANFETAIKEKYPELTDVVWPA' A
#
# COMPACT_ATOMS: atom_id res chain seq x y z
N THR A 1 5.39 21.18 -1.46
CA THR A 1 6.40 20.66 -2.34
C THR A 1 5.82 19.58 -3.23
N GLY A 2 6.54 19.29 -4.27
CA GLY A 2 6.09 18.32 -5.23
C GLY A 2 5.94 16.93 -4.60
N GLY A 3 5.05 16.14 -5.12
CA GLY A 3 4.91 14.77 -4.71
C GLY A 3 4.00 14.54 -3.53
N THR A 4 3.49 15.61 -2.94
CA THR A 4 2.64 15.44 -1.77
C THR A 4 1.38 14.64 -2.09
N GLY A 5 0.85 14.83 -3.30
CA GLY A 5 -0.32 14.08 -3.72
C GLY A 5 -0.05 12.59 -3.77
N ASP A 6 1.10 12.23 -4.33
CA ASP A 6 1.48 10.82 -4.43
C ASP A 6 1.73 10.23 -3.05
N ASP A 7 2.42 10.99 -2.19
CA ASP A 7 2.69 10.53 -0.84
C ASP A 7 1.40 10.27 -0.08
N GLN A 8 0.43 11.17 -0.24
CA GLN A 8 -0.84 11.04 0.45
C GLN A 8 -1.59 9.81 -0.05
N GLY A 9 -1.60 9.59 -1.36
CA GLY A 9 -2.26 8.43 -1.92
C GLY A 9 -1.63 7.13 -1.45
N LEU A 10 -0.30 7.08 -1.43
CA LEU A 10 0.41 5.90 -0.95
C LEU A 10 0.11 5.65 0.52
N ASN A 11 0.10 6.71 1.33
CA ASN A 11 -0.14 6.58 2.75
C ASN A 11 -1.56 6.04 3.01
N GLU A 12 -2.53 6.55 2.28
CA GLU A 12 -3.90 6.08 2.42
C GLU A 12 -4.03 4.63 2.02
N SER A 13 -3.40 4.24 0.92
CA SER A 13 -3.43 2.85 0.47
C SER A 13 -2.78 1.94 1.49
N PHE A 14 -1.67 2.39 2.07
CA PHE A 14 -0.99 1.61 3.10
C PHE A 14 -1.88 1.41 4.31
N GLN A 15 -2.50 2.50 4.79
CA GLN A 15 -3.36 2.41 5.96
C GLN A 15 -4.56 1.50 5.70
N ASN A 16 -5.16 1.62 4.53
CA ASN A 16 -6.31 0.79 4.19
C ASN A 16 -5.93 -0.69 4.11
N ALA A 17 -4.80 -0.98 3.47
CA ALA A 17 -4.36 -2.36 3.32
C ALA A 17 -3.96 -2.98 4.66
N PHE A 18 -3.29 -2.20 5.51
CA PHE A 18 -2.80 -2.71 6.77
C PHE A 18 -3.79 -2.55 7.91
N LYS A 19 -4.94 -1.93 7.64
CA LYS A 19 -5.97 -1.78 8.66
C LYS A 19 -6.39 -3.15 9.21
N ASP A 20 -6.65 -4.08 8.32
CA ASP A 20 -7.06 -5.42 8.73
C ASP A 20 -5.94 -6.16 9.45
N TYR A 21 -4.69 -5.89 9.07
CA TYR A 21 -3.56 -6.47 9.76
C TYR A 21 -3.49 -5.96 11.21
N PHE A 22 -3.68 -4.67 11.40
CA PHE A 22 -3.64 -4.07 12.73
C PHE A 22 -4.77 -4.59 13.61
N THR A 23 -5.91 -4.90 13.02
CA THR A 23 -7.05 -5.45 13.76
C THR A 23 -6.97 -6.96 13.92
N GLY A 24 -6.02 -7.60 13.24
CA GLY A 24 -5.81 -9.04 13.38
C GLY A 24 -6.63 -9.88 12.42
N ASN A 25 -7.28 -9.27 11.42
CA ASN A 25 -8.09 -10.03 10.47
C ASN A 25 -7.24 -10.74 9.43
N VAL A 26 -6.08 -10.18 9.07
CA VAL A 26 -5.18 -10.77 8.09
C VAL A 26 -3.77 -10.71 8.65
N ASP A 27 -2.88 -11.54 8.09
CA ASP A 27 -1.49 -11.51 8.51
C ASP A 27 -0.72 -10.49 7.68
N GLU A 28 0.56 -10.33 8.04
CA GLU A 28 1.41 -9.32 7.40
C GLU A 28 1.55 -9.58 5.90
N ASP A 29 1.75 -10.84 5.53
CA ASP A 29 1.94 -11.18 4.12
C ASP A 29 0.69 -10.81 3.31
N THR A 30 -0.49 -11.10 3.84
CA THR A 30 -1.74 -10.76 3.18
C THR A 30 -1.90 -9.25 3.06
N ALA A 31 -1.56 -8.52 4.13
CA ALA A 31 -1.65 -7.06 4.10
C ALA A 31 -0.73 -6.48 3.05
N LYS A 32 0.48 -7.00 2.94
CA LYS A 32 1.42 -6.53 1.92
C LYS A 32 0.90 -6.80 0.52
N ALA A 33 0.33 -7.97 0.29
CA ALA A 33 -0.23 -8.31 -1.01
C ALA A 33 -1.38 -7.38 -1.35
N ASN A 34 -2.23 -7.09 -0.38
CA ASN A 34 -3.35 -6.17 -0.60
C ASN A 34 -2.85 -4.78 -0.94
N PHE A 35 -1.82 -4.32 -0.24
CA PHE A 35 -1.23 -3.01 -0.52
C PHE A 35 -0.66 -2.96 -1.94
N GLU A 36 0.09 -3.98 -2.32
CA GLU A 36 0.66 -4.02 -3.66
C GLU A 36 -0.41 -4.00 -4.73
N THR A 37 -1.49 -4.76 -4.53
CA THR A 37 -2.59 -4.77 -5.48
C THR A 37 -3.22 -3.40 -5.59
N ALA A 38 -3.47 -2.75 -4.46
CA ALA A 38 -4.09 -1.43 -4.45
C ALA A 38 -3.20 -0.40 -5.16
N ILE A 39 -1.90 -0.46 -4.90
CA ILE A 39 -0.97 0.47 -5.51
C ILE A 39 -0.90 0.26 -7.02
N LYS A 40 -0.86 -0.98 -7.46
CA LYS A 40 -0.77 -1.28 -8.89
C LYS A 40 -2.03 -0.84 -9.62
N GLU A 41 -3.19 -0.93 -8.97
CA GLU A 41 -4.42 -0.46 -9.58
C GLU A 41 -4.44 1.07 -9.67
N LYS A 42 -3.93 1.72 -8.64
CA LYS A 42 -3.91 3.18 -8.58
C LYS A 42 -2.84 3.75 -9.50
N TYR A 43 -1.72 3.06 -9.61
CA TYR A 43 -0.58 3.48 -10.41
C TYR A 43 -0.20 2.35 -11.35
N PRO A 44 -0.94 2.18 -12.45
CA PRO A 44 -0.71 1.04 -13.34
C PRO A 44 0.67 1.04 -14.00
N GLU A 45 1.38 2.15 -13.93
CA GLU A 45 2.74 2.22 -14.47
C GLU A 45 3.75 1.51 -13.60
N LEU A 46 3.40 1.26 -12.33
CA LEU A 46 4.30 0.56 -11.43
C LEU A 46 4.37 -0.91 -11.81
N THR A 47 5.59 -1.41 -11.92
CA THR A 47 5.82 -2.82 -12.21
C THR A 47 6.23 -3.59 -10.97
N ASP A 48 6.61 -2.88 -9.91
CA ASP A 48 7.09 -3.54 -8.70
C ASP A 48 6.96 -2.59 -7.52
N VAL A 49 6.85 -3.17 -6.33
CA VAL A 49 6.78 -2.41 -5.09
C VAL A 49 7.97 -2.78 -4.23
N VAL A 50 8.77 -1.79 -3.86
CA VAL A 50 9.96 -2.01 -3.05
C VAL A 50 9.66 -1.66 -1.60
N TRP A 51 9.89 -2.62 -0.73
CA TRP A 51 9.65 -2.45 0.69
C TRP A 51 10.93 -2.04 1.39
N PRO A 52 10.85 -1.16 2.38
CA PRO A 52 12.04 -0.83 3.16
C PRO A 52 12.49 -2.04 3.98
N ALA A 53 13.79 -2.18 4.07
CA ALA A 53 14.37 -3.32 4.77
C ALA A 53 14.22 -3.20 6.30
#